data_1bdcc10225a17ce94e9dcc4947209885
#
_entry.id   1bdcc10225a17ce94e9dcc4947209885
#
_cell.length_a   1.000
_cell.length_b   1.000
_cell.length_c   1.000
_cell.angle_alpha   90.00
_cell.angle_beta   90.00
_cell.angle_gamma   90.00
#
_symmetry.space_group_name_H-M   'P 1'
#
loop_
_entity.id
_entity.type
_entity.pdbx_description
1 polymer ?
#
loop_
_entity_poly.entity_id
_entity_poly.type
_entity_poly.pdbx_seq_one_letter_code
_entity_poly.pdbx_strand_id
1 'polypeptide(L)'
;MYFYRLERGSKKYQCPKCGKSKVYTRYMGLDGNYAAFEYGYCDKINSCGYHKTPSNQKNYDVTNFAPPPAPPIKLIPEEVFQKTLGKYELRNNLFKHLCGYFKKKLVEEVFNLYRVGSSKKFNGSVVFWYINATNEITRGKIIAFDSTGHRVKKPYPQISSAHKELSWKDFEQKKCLFGEHLLPLHPTKTICIVESEKTALICALFSPKYLWLACGSASQLNESWLKGIKNRNVILYPDRGMETNWENKVEFLQKSTGCKIKISNILRNKLIAITGSGEDIADLILESIKPTTKPEKSTEFEEPVTSTEKSTESMSVPNIKKQEMVQQSENLKHLIKKNPNVALLIDKLGLEETQRTSV
;
A
#
# COMPACT_ATOMS: atom_id res chain seq x y z
N MET A 1 26.21 19.84 -5.67
CA MET A 1 25.34 20.61 -4.76
C MET A 1 24.32 21.37 -5.61
N TYR A 2 23.01 21.28 -5.32
CA TYR A 2 22.00 21.97 -6.13
C TYR A 2 21.79 23.38 -5.55
N PHE A 3 22.07 24.41 -6.31
CA PHE A 3 21.93 25.82 -5.90
C PHE A 3 20.47 26.31 -5.91
N TYR A 4 19.55 25.54 -6.49
CA TYR A 4 18.14 25.88 -6.62
C TYR A 4 17.27 24.77 -6.04
N ARG A 5 16.16 25.15 -5.42
CA ARG A 5 15.11 24.25 -4.93
C ARG A 5 13.74 24.72 -5.41
N LEU A 6 12.79 23.81 -5.53
CA LEU A 6 11.41 24.21 -5.72
C LEU A 6 10.89 24.94 -4.48
N GLU A 7 10.13 26.01 -4.71
CA GLU A 7 9.49 26.80 -3.65
C GLU A 7 8.69 25.88 -2.71
N ARG A 8 8.88 26.02 -1.40
CA ARG A 8 8.11 25.31 -0.39
C ARG A 8 6.85 26.12 -0.06
N GLY A 9 5.71 25.45 0.08
CA GLY A 9 4.45 26.09 0.45
C GLY A 9 3.31 25.82 -0.53
N SER A 10 2.19 26.49 -0.31
CA SER A 10 0.95 26.33 -1.10
C SER A 10 0.87 27.27 -2.32
N LYS A 11 1.83 28.19 -2.47
CA LYS A 11 1.81 29.16 -3.58
C LYS A 11 2.11 28.43 -4.89
N LYS A 12 1.21 28.59 -5.84
CA LYS A 12 1.30 27.99 -7.17
C LYS A 12 1.02 29.03 -8.25
N TYR A 13 1.67 28.84 -9.38
CA TYR A 13 1.61 29.75 -10.52
C TYR A 13 0.95 29.10 -11.72
N GLN A 14 0.77 29.87 -12.77
CA GLN A 14 0.34 29.37 -14.07
C GLN A 14 1.50 28.66 -14.77
N CYS A 15 1.24 27.47 -15.31
CA CYS A 15 2.27 26.72 -16.03
C CYS A 15 2.57 27.34 -17.38
N PRO A 16 3.84 27.65 -17.73
CA PRO A 16 4.21 28.26 -18.98
C PRO A 16 3.96 27.36 -20.21
N LYS A 17 3.84 26.06 -20.05
CA LYS A 17 3.59 25.13 -21.15
C LYS A 17 2.11 24.83 -21.36
N CYS A 18 1.38 24.45 -20.33
CA CYS A 18 -0.04 24.05 -20.49
C CYS A 18 -1.04 25.14 -20.15
N GLY A 19 -0.60 26.34 -19.72
CA GLY A 19 -1.46 27.49 -19.41
C GLY A 19 -2.38 27.31 -18.19
N LYS A 20 -2.39 26.16 -17.54
CA LYS A 20 -3.26 25.92 -16.37
C LYS A 20 -2.78 26.72 -15.17
N SER A 21 -3.71 27.42 -14.50
CA SER A 21 -3.43 28.20 -13.30
C SER A 21 -3.28 27.29 -12.07
N LYS A 22 -2.50 27.75 -11.07
CA LYS A 22 -2.30 27.07 -9.76
C LYS A 22 -1.77 25.64 -9.84
N VAL A 23 -0.93 25.34 -10.83
CA VAL A 23 -0.32 24.01 -11.02
C VAL A 23 1.19 24.07 -11.23
N TYR A 24 1.82 25.23 -11.07
CA TYR A 24 3.23 25.41 -11.36
C TYR A 24 3.99 25.92 -10.13
N THR A 25 5.10 25.26 -9.80
CA THR A 25 6.01 25.62 -8.72
C THR A 25 7.31 26.11 -9.31
N ARG A 26 7.77 27.29 -8.88
CA ARG A 26 9.02 27.90 -9.36
C ARG A 26 10.23 27.38 -8.60
N TYR A 27 11.38 27.45 -9.22
CA TYR A 27 12.66 27.30 -8.53
C TYR A 27 13.07 28.59 -7.83
N MET A 28 13.64 28.43 -6.65
CA MET A 28 14.18 29.49 -5.81
C MET A 28 15.63 29.15 -5.46
N GLY A 29 16.52 30.13 -5.56
CA GLY A 29 17.91 30.02 -5.14
C GLY A 29 18.05 29.88 -3.62
N LEU A 30 19.23 29.52 -3.17
CA LEU A 30 19.56 29.47 -1.74
C LEU A 30 19.52 30.87 -1.09
N ASP A 31 19.69 31.93 -1.89
CA ASP A 31 19.57 33.34 -1.52
C ASP A 31 18.12 33.81 -1.32
N GLY A 32 17.13 32.93 -1.52
CA GLY A 32 15.73 33.27 -1.43
C GLY A 32 15.14 33.94 -2.69
N ASN A 33 15.94 34.23 -3.71
CA ASN A 33 15.48 34.83 -4.94
C ASN A 33 14.93 33.78 -5.90
N TYR A 34 13.88 34.15 -6.68
CA TYR A 34 13.36 33.25 -7.71
C TYR A 34 14.30 33.14 -8.89
N ALA A 35 14.49 31.93 -9.38
CA ALA A 35 15.04 31.72 -10.73
C ALA A 35 14.09 32.32 -11.78
N ALA A 36 14.55 32.49 -13.03
CA ALA A 36 13.70 32.92 -14.11
C ALA A 36 12.41 32.11 -14.18
N PHE A 37 11.29 32.76 -14.58
CA PHE A 37 9.94 32.15 -14.46
C PHE A 37 9.80 30.80 -15.19
N GLU A 38 10.58 30.60 -16.22
CA GLU A 38 10.61 29.36 -16.99
C GLU A 38 11.16 28.15 -16.20
N TYR A 39 11.91 28.36 -15.11
CA TYR A 39 12.42 27.26 -14.30
C TYR A 39 11.43 26.87 -13.22
N GLY A 40 10.92 25.66 -13.31
CA GLY A 40 9.93 25.15 -12.38
C GLY A 40 9.35 23.82 -12.79
N TYR A 41 8.40 23.38 -12.02
CA TYR A 41 7.75 22.06 -12.11
C TYR A 41 6.24 22.20 -12.19
N CYS A 42 5.62 21.54 -13.16
CA CYS A 42 4.16 21.47 -13.28
C CYS A 42 3.60 20.27 -12.53
N ASP A 43 2.64 20.46 -11.63
CA ASP A 43 1.99 19.36 -10.89
C ASP A 43 1.25 18.38 -11.83
N LYS A 44 0.96 18.80 -13.07
CA LYS A 44 0.40 17.95 -14.12
C LYS A 44 1.49 17.30 -14.98
N ILE A 45 2.60 16.91 -14.37
CA ILE A 45 3.79 16.38 -15.07
C ILE A 45 3.45 15.23 -16.02
N ASN A 46 2.57 14.31 -15.61
CA ASN A 46 2.20 13.15 -16.41
C ASN A 46 1.45 13.53 -17.72
N SER A 47 0.74 14.65 -17.75
CA SER A 47 -0.02 15.11 -18.94
C SER A 47 0.61 16.33 -19.60
N CYS A 48 1.36 17.14 -18.86
CA CYS A 48 2.00 18.35 -19.35
C CYS A 48 3.48 18.12 -19.67
N GLY A 49 4.17 17.32 -18.90
CA GLY A 49 5.60 17.03 -19.04
C GLY A 49 6.54 18.22 -18.78
N TYR A 50 6.04 19.32 -18.17
CA TYR A 50 6.87 20.51 -17.98
C TYR A 50 7.64 20.45 -16.66
N HIS A 51 8.94 20.23 -16.78
CA HIS A 51 9.91 20.38 -15.70
C HIS A 51 11.20 20.93 -16.29
N LYS A 52 11.51 22.20 -16.02
CA LYS A 52 12.74 22.85 -16.45
C LYS A 52 13.57 23.26 -15.23
N THR A 53 14.75 22.69 -15.10
CA THR A 53 15.67 22.96 -14.00
C THR A 53 16.63 24.10 -14.37
N PRO A 54 16.98 25.02 -13.44
CA PRO A 54 18.01 26.00 -13.68
C PRO A 54 19.35 25.30 -13.87
N SER A 55 20.19 25.82 -14.80
CA SER A 55 21.57 25.34 -14.93
C SER A 55 22.39 25.80 -13.72
N ASN A 56 23.25 24.91 -13.21
CA ASN A 56 24.16 25.20 -12.08
C ASN A 56 25.32 26.18 -12.42
N GLN A 57 25.28 26.83 -13.58
CA GLN A 57 26.41 27.62 -14.13
C GLN A 57 26.34 29.12 -13.81
N LYS A 58 25.75 29.57 -12.74
CA LYS A 58 26.02 30.92 -12.26
C LYS A 58 27.06 30.86 -11.15
N ASN A 59 28.12 31.68 -11.32
CA ASN A 59 29.14 31.98 -10.30
C ASN A 59 28.45 32.61 -9.07
N TYR A 60 27.85 31.78 -8.24
CA TYR A 60 27.49 32.17 -6.89
C TYR A 60 28.73 32.00 -6.03
N ASP A 61 29.14 33.07 -5.38
CA ASP A 61 30.19 33.03 -4.39
C ASP A 61 29.71 32.14 -3.23
N VAL A 62 30.14 30.87 -3.24
CA VAL A 62 29.65 29.78 -2.36
C VAL A 62 30.20 29.91 -0.94
N THR A 63 31.12 30.90 -0.72
CA THR A 63 31.89 30.97 0.52
C THR A 63 31.08 31.41 1.74
N ASN A 64 29.90 31.98 1.57
CA ASN A 64 29.14 32.56 2.68
C ASN A 64 27.71 32.01 2.87
N PHE A 65 27.30 30.91 2.20
CA PHE A 65 25.95 30.39 2.33
C PHE A 65 25.93 29.05 3.05
N ALA A 66 25.73 29.06 4.36
CA ALA A 66 25.33 27.86 5.08
C ALA A 66 23.89 27.50 4.67
N PRO A 67 23.63 26.31 4.13
CA PRO A 67 22.25 25.87 3.88
C PRO A 67 21.48 25.92 5.20
N PRO A 68 20.19 26.36 5.19
CA PRO A 68 19.38 26.33 6.40
C PRO A 68 19.42 24.91 6.99
N PRO A 69 19.46 24.77 8.30
CA PRO A 69 19.50 23.47 8.95
C PRO A 69 18.33 22.61 8.47
N ALA A 70 18.59 21.33 8.24
CA ALA A 70 17.54 20.41 7.84
C ALA A 70 16.42 20.43 8.91
N PRO A 71 15.13 20.44 8.51
CA PRO A 71 14.05 20.39 9.47
C PRO A 71 14.17 19.14 10.35
N PRO A 72 13.79 19.19 11.64
CA PRO A 72 13.89 18.05 12.53
C PRO A 72 13.03 16.90 12.05
N ILE A 73 13.55 15.69 12.16
CA ILE A 73 12.76 14.47 11.93
C ILE A 73 11.78 14.30 13.08
N LYS A 74 10.49 14.15 12.76
CA LYS A 74 9.45 13.85 13.77
C LYS A 74 8.86 12.47 13.50
N LEU A 75 8.66 11.73 14.58
CA LEU A 75 7.98 10.44 14.60
C LEU A 75 6.58 10.60 15.20
N ILE A 76 5.63 9.81 14.73
CA ILE A 76 4.28 9.82 15.28
C ILE A 76 4.32 9.26 16.71
N PRO A 77 3.70 9.96 17.70
CA PRO A 77 3.61 9.45 19.05
C PRO A 77 2.84 8.12 19.13
N GLU A 78 3.32 7.21 19.97
CA GLU A 78 2.72 5.88 20.15
C GLU A 78 1.24 5.97 20.55
N GLU A 79 0.86 6.94 21.40
CA GLU A 79 -0.52 7.11 21.85
C GLU A 79 -1.47 7.48 20.70
N VAL A 80 -1.00 8.23 19.72
CA VAL A 80 -1.78 8.59 18.51
C VAL A 80 -2.04 7.35 17.67
N PHE A 81 -1.03 6.53 17.51
CA PHE A 81 -1.11 5.28 16.79
C PHE A 81 -2.05 4.28 17.49
N GLN A 82 -1.84 4.01 18.78
CA GLN A 82 -2.61 3.04 19.56
C GLN A 82 -4.12 3.34 19.59
N LYS A 83 -4.50 4.63 19.65
CA LYS A 83 -5.92 5.06 19.65
C LYS A 83 -6.66 4.68 18.35
N THR A 84 -5.96 4.34 17.27
CA THR A 84 -6.56 4.00 15.98
C THR A 84 -6.72 2.50 15.77
N LEU A 85 -6.03 1.68 16.55
CA LEU A 85 -6.04 0.22 16.38
C LEU A 85 -7.34 -0.42 16.87
N GLY A 86 -7.67 -1.56 16.30
CA GLY A 86 -8.89 -2.31 16.64
C GLY A 86 -10.18 -1.63 16.21
N LYS A 87 -11.33 -2.20 16.64
CA LYS A 87 -12.69 -1.70 16.35
C LYS A 87 -12.98 -1.51 14.85
N TYR A 88 -12.39 -2.36 14.01
CA TYR A 88 -12.47 -2.27 12.55
C TYR A 88 -13.91 -2.36 12.03
N GLU A 89 -14.72 -3.24 12.60
CA GLU A 89 -16.11 -3.44 12.21
C GLU A 89 -16.95 -2.18 12.34
N LEU A 90 -16.71 -1.39 13.36
CA LEU A 90 -17.50 -0.20 13.64
C LEU A 90 -17.11 0.99 12.75
N ARG A 91 -15.83 1.07 12.33
CA ARG A 91 -15.27 2.33 11.83
C ARG A 91 -14.48 2.21 10.54
N ASN A 92 -14.37 1.03 9.93
CA ASN A 92 -13.47 0.83 8.79
C ASN A 92 -14.20 0.15 7.62
N ASN A 93 -14.56 0.94 6.61
CA ASN A 93 -15.28 0.43 5.45
C ASN A 93 -14.42 -0.52 4.60
N LEU A 94 -13.10 -0.31 4.54
CA LEU A 94 -12.22 -1.24 3.83
C LEU A 94 -12.22 -2.61 4.51
N PHE A 95 -12.18 -2.65 5.85
CA PHE A 95 -12.30 -3.90 6.60
C PHE A 95 -13.59 -4.64 6.25
N LYS A 96 -14.74 -3.94 6.34
CA LYS A 96 -16.06 -4.51 6.03
C LYS A 96 -16.12 -5.04 4.60
N HIS A 97 -15.59 -4.26 3.65
CA HIS A 97 -15.54 -4.66 2.24
C HIS A 97 -14.75 -5.95 2.04
N LEU A 98 -13.56 -6.06 2.66
CA LEU A 98 -12.72 -7.25 2.53
C LEU A 98 -13.32 -8.49 3.21
N CYS A 99 -14.11 -8.33 4.27
CA CYS A 99 -14.88 -9.42 4.87
C CYS A 99 -15.94 -10.02 3.92
N GLY A 100 -16.33 -9.30 2.87
CA GLY A 100 -17.17 -9.83 1.79
C GLY A 100 -16.46 -10.81 0.85
N TYR A 101 -15.11 -10.82 0.86
CA TYR A 101 -14.30 -11.68 -0.01
C TYR A 101 -13.50 -12.72 0.77
N PHE A 102 -13.10 -12.42 1.99
CA PHE A 102 -12.24 -13.24 2.83
C PHE A 102 -12.89 -13.51 4.19
N LYS A 103 -12.54 -14.62 4.83
CA LYS A 103 -13.00 -14.90 6.20
C LYS A 103 -12.59 -13.76 7.14
N LYS A 104 -13.54 -13.23 7.92
CA LYS A 104 -13.36 -12.11 8.83
C LYS A 104 -12.11 -12.25 9.71
N LYS A 105 -11.91 -13.41 10.33
CA LYS A 105 -10.73 -13.70 11.16
C LYS A 105 -9.42 -13.47 10.41
N LEU A 106 -9.32 -13.90 9.15
CA LEU A 106 -8.13 -13.68 8.32
C LEU A 106 -7.91 -12.20 8.02
N VAL A 107 -8.99 -11.45 7.75
CA VAL A 107 -8.90 -10.00 7.54
C VAL A 107 -8.41 -9.30 8.81
N GLU A 108 -8.92 -9.70 9.99
CA GLU A 108 -8.45 -9.17 11.27
C GLU A 108 -6.95 -9.47 11.50
N GLU A 109 -6.53 -10.69 11.25
CA GLU A 109 -5.13 -11.11 11.40
C GLU A 109 -4.21 -10.24 10.50
N VAL A 110 -4.58 -10.02 9.23
CA VAL A 110 -3.79 -9.19 8.32
C VAL A 110 -3.83 -7.71 8.71
N PHE A 111 -4.97 -7.18 9.14
CA PHE A 111 -5.08 -5.80 9.62
C PHE A 111 -4.22 -5.56 10.86
N ASN A 112 -4.21 -6.50 11.80
CA ASN A 112 -3.36 -6.46 12.98
C ASN A 112 -1.88 -6.61 12.62
N LEU A 113 -1.54 -7.55 11.73
CA LEU A 113 -0.17 -7.77 11.26
C LEU A 113 0.41 -6.50 10.62
N TYR A 114 -0.35 -5.85 9.74
CA TYR A 114 0.05 -4.61 9.07
C TYR A 114 -0.21 -3.36 9.92
N ARG A 115 -0.69 -3.53 11.16
CA ARG A 115 -0.99 -2.44 12.09
C ARG A 115 -1.88 -1.36 11.47
N VAL A 116 -2.91 -1.79 10.73
CA VAL A 116 -3.88 -0.89 10.10
C VAL A 116 -4.74 -0.24 11.18
N GLY A 117 -4.97 1.05 11.07
CA GLY A 117 -5.82 1.80 11.99
C GLY A 117 -7.15 2.22 11.37
N SER A 118 -8.03 2.75 12.22
CA SER A 118 -9.29 3.40 11.84
C SER A 118 -9.32 4.83 12.34
N SER A 119 -9.89 5.76 11.57
CA SER A 119 -9.97 7.17 11.93
C SER A 119 -11.40 7.68 11.92
N LYS A 120 -11.67 8.66 12.80
CA LYS A 120 -12.93 9.41 12.82
C LYS A 120 -12.91 10.62 11.87
N LYS A 121 -11.78 10.93 11.22
CA LYS A 121 -11.61 12.11 10.36
C LYS A 121 -12.62 12.13 9.22
N PHE A 122 -12.86 10.98 8.61
CA PHE A 122 -13.90 10.78 7.61
C PHE A 122 -14.69 9.53 7.97
N ASN A 123 -15.93 9.44 7.54
CA ASN A 123 -16.75 8.26 7.79
C ASN A 123 -16.14 7.02 7.12
N GLY A 124 -15.93 5.95 7.91
CA GLY A 124 -15.39 4.69 7.41
C GLY A 124 -13.92 4.72 6.98
N SER A 125 -13.14 5.72 7.43
CA SER A 125 -11.76 5.87 7.00
C SER A 125 -10.79 4.93 7.69
N VAL A 126 -9.78 4.52 6.93
CA VAL A 126 -8.65 3.69 7.34
C VAL A 126 -7.42 4.57 7.56
N VAL A 127 -6.56 4.16 8.49
CA VAL A 127 -5.21 4.72 8.66
C VAL A 127 -4.20 3.67 8.26
N PHE A 128 -3.44 3.95 7.22
CA PHE A 128 -2.27 3.15 6.85
C PHE A 128 -1.05 3.74 7.54
N TRP A 129 -0.56 3.04 8.55
CA TRP A 129 0.63 3.44 9.29
C TRP A 129 1.89 2.95 8.59
N TYR A 130 2.82 3.84 8.36
CA TYR A 130 4.15 3.55 7.84
C TYR A 130 5.10 3.42 9.03
N ILE A 131 5.52 2.20 9.27
CA ILE A 131 6.37 1.82 10.39
C ILE A 131 7.59 1.16 9.79
N ASN A 132 8.78 1.66 10.11
CA ASN A 132 10.02 1.15 9.56
C ASN A 132 10.49 -0.16 10.25
N ALA A 133 11.57 -0.73 9.75
CA ALA A 133 12.11 -1.99 10.27
C ALA A 133 12.60 -1.90 11.74
N THR A 134 12.77 -0.70 12.30
CA THR A 134 13.10 -0.45 13.71
C THR A 134 11.87 -0.11 14.56
N ASN A 135 10.66 -0.39 14.05
CA ASN A 135 9.38 -0.10 14.69
C ASN A 135 9.07 1.39 14.97
N GLU A 136 9.75 2.33 14.33
CA GLU A 136 9.43 3.73 14.44
C GLU A 136 8.24 4.08 13.53
N ILE A 137 7.23 4.77 14.07
CA ILE A 137 6.04 5.19 13.32
C ILE A 137 6.36 6.48 12.60
N THR A 138 6.62 6.40 11.32
CA THR A 138 7.14 7.53 10.53
C THR A 138 6.05 8.38 9.93
N ARG A 139 4.89 7.77 9.59
CA ARG A 139 3.81 8.43 8.87
C ARG A 139 2.49 7.67 9.03
N GLY A 140 1.36 8.40 8.99
CA GLY A 140 0.03 7.82 8.85
C GLY A 140 -0.72 8.45 7.69
N LYS A 141 -1.25 7.65 6.77
CA LYS A 141 -2.07 8.07 5.63
C LYS A 141 -3.51 7.70 5.90
N ILE A 142 -4.39 8.69 5.95
CA ILE A 142 -5.82 8.52 6.26
C ILE A 142 -6.59 8.60 4.95
N ILE A 143 -7.37 7.55 4.64
CA ILE A 143 -8.16 7.47 3.41
C ILE A 143 -9.56 6.97 3.75
N ALA A 144 -10.59 7.67 3.26
CA ALA A 144 -11.94 7.15 3.28
C ALA A 144 -12.22 6.22 2.10
N PHE A 145 -12.82 5.09 2.41
CA PHE A 145 -13.37 4.16 1.44
C PHE A 145 -14.89 4.10 1.58
N ASP A 146 -15.58 3.93 0.47
CA ASP A 146 -17.01 3.63 0.47
C ASP A 146 -17.27 2.14 0.78
N SER A 147 -18.53 1.74 0.83
CA SER A 147 -18.94 0.35 1.10
C SER A 147 -18.50 -0.65 0.02
N THR A 148 -18.16 -0.16 -1.18
CA THR A 148 -17.69 -0.97 -2.30
C THR A 148 -16.16 -1.07 -2.36
N GLY A 149 -15.45 -0.52 -1.35
CA GLY A 149 -13.99 -0.56 -1.27
C GLY A 149 -13.28 0.41 -2.20
N HIS A 150 -13.99 1.38 -2.79
CA HIS A 150 -13.38 2.44 -3.58
C HIS A 150 -13.06 3.67 -2.73
N ARG A 151 -12.01 4.39 -3.11
CA ARG A 151 -11.66 5.66 -2.45
C ARG A 151 -12.75 6.70 -2.68
N VAL A 152 -13.20 7.36 -1.62
CA VAL A 152 -14.16 8.47 -1.74
C VAL A 152 -13.46 9.67 -2.40
N LYS A 153 -13.92 10.04 -3.60
CA LYS A 153 -13.34 11.11 -4.43
C LYS A 153 -14.24 12.34 -4.56
N LYS A 154 -15.55 12.19 -4.34
CA LYS A 154 -16.54 13.28 -4.48
C LYS A 154 -17.15 13.63 -3.12
N PRO A 155 -17.50 14.89 -2.85
CA PRO A 155 -17.29 16.08 -3.70
C PRO A 155 -15.80 16.48 -3.81
N TYR A 156 -14.94 15.98 -2.90
CA TYR A 156 -13.49 16.12 -2.93
C TYR A 156 -12.84 14.85 -2.39
N PRO A 157 -11.57 14.56 -2.75
CA PRO A 157 -10.87 13.39 -2.27
C PRO A 157 -10.73 13.41 -0.74
N GLN A 158 -11.29 12.41 -0.07
CA GLN A 158 -11.23 12.28 1.39
C GLN A 158 -9.93 11.58 1.81
N ILE A 159 -8.84 12.33 1.71
CA ILE A 159 -7.48 11.89 2.06
C ILE A 159 -6.86 12.91 3.01
N SER A 160 -6.23 12.42 4.08
CA SER A 160 -5.47 13.21 5.03
C SER A 160 -4.23 12.46 5.50
N SER A 161 -3.51 13.00 6.46
CA SER A 161 -2.34 12.37 7.05
C SER A 161 -2.25 12.70 8.53
N ALA A 162 -1.67 11.80 9.32
CA ALA A 162 -1.56 11.97 10.77
C ALA A 162 -0.83 13.26 11.16
N HIS A 163 0.25 13.62 10.47
CA HIS A 163 0.96 14.89 10.76
C HIS A 163 0.12 16.13 10.45
N LYS A 164 -0.77 16.08 9.44
CA LYS A 164 -1.72 17.16 9.17
C LYS A 164 -2.74 17.30 10.32
N GLU A 165 -3.24 16.19 10.82
CA GLU A 165 -4.17 16.17 11.97
C GLU A 165 -3.48 16.62 13.27
N LEU A 166 -2.17 16.39 13.40
CA LEU A 166 -1.34 16.89 14.49
C LEU A 166 -0.87 18.35 14.29
N SER A 167 -1.28 19.01 13.20
CA SER A 167 -0.90 20.39 12.86
C SER A 167 0.62 20.63 12.81
N TRP A 168 1.40 19.59 12.42
CA TRP A 168 2.84 19.71 12.33
C TRP A 168 3.27 20.54 11.13
N LYS A 169 4.23 21.43 11.36
CA LYS A 169 4.88 22.26 10.36
C LYS A 169 6.41 22.09 10.47
N ASP A 170 7.10 22.36 9.38
CA ASP A 170 8.58 22.45 9.34
C ASP A 170 9.29 21.22 9.93
N PHE A 171 8.96 20.05 9.42
CA PHE A 171 9.58 18.78 9.82
C PHE A 171 9.90 17.90 8.60
N GLU A 172 10.82 16.98 8.76
CA GLU A 172 11.12 15.93 7.78
C GLU A 172 10.54 14.59 8.25
N GLN A 173 9.99 13.83 7.30
CA GLN A 173 9.50 12.47 7.55
C GLN A 173 10.58 11.45 7.19
N LYS A 174 10.87 10.51 8.08
CA LYS A 174 11.57 9.29 7.69
C LYS A 174 10.75 8.57 6.62
N LYS A 175 11.41 8.15 5.54
CA LYS A 175 10.80 7.41 4.45
C LYS A 175 10.94 5.92 4.71
N CYS A 176 9.84 5.18 4.60
CA CYS A 176 9.83 3.72 4.65
C CYS A 176 8.62 3.20 3.84
N LEU A 177 8.61 1.92 3.51
CA LEU A 177 7.48 1.29 2.83
C LEU A 177 6.36 0.96 3.83
N PHE A 178 5.12 0.94 3.36
CA PHE A 178 4.03 0.36 4.14
C PHE A 178 4.29 -1.14 4.33
N GLY A 179 4.19 -1.63 5.56
CA GLY A 179 4.51 -3.00 5.93
C GLY A 179 6.01 -3.27 6.21
N GLU A 180 6.89 -2.26 6.17
CA GLU A 180 8.34 -2.43 6.33
C GLU A 180 8.73 -3.03 7.69
N HIS A 181 7.95 -2.77 8.75
CA HIS A 181 8.16 -3.37 10.08
C HIS A 181 8.05 -4.91 10.09
N LEU A 182 7.54 -5.52 9.02
CA LEU A 182 7.46 -6.98 8.87
C LEU A 182 8.76 -7.59 8.33
N LEU A 183 9.69 -6.79 7.82
CA LEU A 183 10.96 -7.28 7.27
C LEU A 183 11.77 -8.11 8.25
N PRO A 184 11.96 -7.69 9.53
CA PRO A 184 12.70 -8.47 10.51
C PRO A 184 12.03 -9.81 10.85
N LEU A 185 10.69 -9.88 10.76
CA LEU A 185 9.94 -11.11 11.03
C LEU A 185 10.02 -12.11 9.86
N HIS A 186 10.40 -11.66 8.68
CA HIS A 186 10.43 -12.47 7.46
C HIS A 186 11.74 -12.30 6.69
N PRO A 187 12.90 -12.70 7.25
CA PRO A 187 14.22 -12.41 6.65
C PRO A 187 14.45 -13.08 5.29
N THR A 188 13.75 -14.17 4.99
CA THR A 188 13.96 -14.98 3.77
C THR A 188 12.85 -14.84 2.72
N LYS A 189 11.65 -14.35 3.10
CA LYS A 189 10.54 -14.22 2.14
C LYS A 189 10.92 -13.28 0.98
N THR A 190 10.53 -13.63 -0.23
CA THR A 190 10.57 -12.71 -1.37
C THR A 190 9.62 -11.53 -1.09
N ILE A 191 10.12 -10.32 -1.30
CA ILE A 191 9.37 -9.09 -1.13
C ILE A 191 8.63 -8.78 -2.42
N CYS A 192 7.34 -8.49 -2.31
CA CYS A 192 6.52 -7.99 -3.41
C CYS A 192 6.13 -6.54 -3.13
N ILE A 193 6.39 -5.63 -4.07
CA ILE A 193 6.09 -4.20 -3.91
C ILE A 193 4.99 -3.82 -4.89
N VAL A 194 3.93 -3.23 -4.34
CA VAL A 194 2.79 -2.65 -5.07
C VAL A 194 2.73 -1.13 -4.86
N GLU A 195 1.88 -0.43 -5.61
CA GLU A 195 1.73 1.01 -5.43
C GLU A 195 0.92 1.33 -4.17
N SER A 196 -0.24 0.71 -3.99
CA SER A 196 -1.24 1.10 -2.99
C SER A 196 -1.21 0.19 -1.76
N GLU A 197 -1.46 0.79 -0.58
CA GLU A 197 -1.55 0.07 0.69
C GLU A 197 -2.71 -0.94 0.70
N LYS A 198 -3.86 -0.58 0.09
CA LYS A 198 -5.01 -1.49 -0.07
C LYS A 198 -4.61 -2.73 -0.86
N THR A 199 -3.88 -2.54 -1.95
CA THR A 199 -3.38 -3.63 -2.79
C THR A 199 -2.46 -4.56 -2.02
N ALA A 200 -1.53 -4.01 -1.19
CA ALA A 200 -0.67 -4.84 -0.34
C ALA A 200 -1.45 -5.72 0.63
N LEU A 201 -2.51 -5.19 1.27
CA LEU A 201 -3.35 -5.97 2.18
C LEU A 201 -4.11 -7.09 1.45
N ILE A 202 -4.71 -6.80 0.29
CA ILE A 202 -5.43 -7.79 -0.51
C ILE A 202 -4.49 -8.90 -0.99
N CYS A 203 -3.31 -8.53 -1.46
CA CYS A 203 -2.29 -9.49 -1.87
C CYS A 203 -1.78 -10.33 -0.68
N ALA A 204 -1.64 -9.76 0.51
CA ALA A 204 -1.25 -10.49 1.72
C ALA A 204 -2.33 -11.49 2.17
N LEU A 205 -3.61 -11.13 2.03
CA LEU A 205 -4.74 -12.03 2.27
C LEU A 205 -4.75 -13.21 1.30
N PHE A 206 -4.47 -12.94 0.03
CA PHE A 206 -4.55 -13.93 -1.04
C PHE A 206 -3.29 -14.81 -1.13
N SER A 207 -2.11 -14.22 -0.96
CA SER A 207 -0.82 -14.90 -1.15
C SER A 207 0.16 -14.61 0.01
N PRO A 208 -0.05 -15.22 1.19
CA PRO A 208 0.75 -14.96 2.40
C PRO A 208 2.18 -15.52 2.33
N LYS A 209 2.53 -16.29 1.31
CA LYS A 209 3.90 -16.80 1.11
C LYS A 209 4.90 -15.70 0.79
N TYR A 210 4.47 -14.59 0.23
CA TYR A 210 5.27 -13.41 -0.02
C TYR A 210 5.14 -12.38 1.08
N LEU A 211 6.08 -11.46 1.15
CA LEU A 211 5.98 -10.27 1.97
C LEU A 211 5.54 -9.09 1.09
N TRP A 212 4.30 -8.65 1.24
CA TRP A 212 3.72 -7.59 0.44
C TRP A 212 3.93 -6.23 1.11
N LEU A 213 4.58 -5.32 0.39
CA LEU A 213 4.85 -3.95 0.83
C LEU A 213 4.26 -2.97 -0.19
N ALA A 214 3.96 -1.73 0.26
CA ALA A 214 3.52 -0.69 -0.66
C ALA A 214 4.40 0.55 -0.60
N CYS A 215 4.66 1.15 -1.75
CA CYS A 215 5.36 2.43 -1.81
C CYS A 215 4.44 3.65 -1.60
N GLY A 216 3.12 3.50 -1.75
CA GLY A 216 2.11 4.53 -1.49
C GLY A 216 1.79 5.44 -2.67
N SER A 217 2.64 5.47 -3.70
CA SER A 217 2.40 6.07 -5.01
C SER A 217 3.53 5.70 -5.98
N ALA A 218 3.28 5.73 -7.29
CA ALA A 218 4.27 5.39 -8.31
C ALA A 218 5.58 6.21 -8.22
N SER A 219 5.49 7.49 -7.80
CA SER A 219 6.66 8.37 -7.63
C SER A 219 7.51 8.02 -6.42
N GLN A 220 6.97 7.30 -5.44
CA GLN A 220 7.68 6.91 -4.22
C GLN A 220 8.52 5.64 -4.38
N LEU A 221 8.43 4.93 -5.50
CA LEU A 221 9.37 3.88 -5.83
C LEU A 221 10.71 4.50 -6.22
N ASN A 222 11.57 4.72 -5.24
CA ASN A 222 12.92 5.25 -5.40
C ASN A 222 13.82 4.82 -4.24
N GLU A 223 15.12 5.03 -4.37
CA GLU A 223 16.13 4.60 -3.40
C GLU A 223 15.81 5.02 -1.95
N SER A 224 15.38 6.27 -1.76
CA SER A 224 15.14 6.79 -0.40
C SER A 224 14.00 6.07 0.35
N TRP A 225 13.05 5.45 -0.36
CA TRP A 225 11.97 4.64 0.19
C TRP A 225 12.36 3.17 0.37
N LEU A 226 13.36 2.70 -0.40
CA LEU A 226 13.81 1.32 -0.35
C LEU A 226 15.01 1.10 0.58
N LYS A 227 15.39 2.11 1.39
CA LYS A 227 16.52 2.02 2.32
C LYS A 227 16.39 0.88 3.34
N GLY A 228 15.16 0.51 3.71
CA GLY A 228 14.87 -0.58 4.64
C GLY A 228 15.09 -1.98 4.05
N ILE A 229 15.13 -2.10 2.72
CA ILE A 229 15.37 -3.38 2.05
C ILE A 229 16.74 -3.37 1.35
N LYS A 230 17.57 -4.35 1.69
CA LYS A 230 18.90 -4.53 1.08
C LYS A 230 19.14 -6.02 0.83
N ASN A 231 19.80 -6.32 -0.30
CA ASN A 231 20.24 -7.69 -0.65
C ASN A 231 19.10 -8.74 -0.63
N ARG A 232 17.86 -8.33 -0.98
CA ARG A 232 16.68 -9.18 -0.97
C ARG A 232 16.19 -9.50 -2.39
N ASN A 233 15.46 -10.59 -2.51
CA ASN A 233 14.68 -10.85 -3.73
C ASN A 233 13.42 -9.99 -3.71
N VAL A 234 13.20 -9.22 -4.77
CA VAL A 234 12.08 -8.26 -4.91
C VAL A 234 11.36 -8.49 -6.21
N ILE A 235 10.03 -8.52 -6.17
CA ILE A 235 9.17 -8.49 -7.35
C ILE A 235 8.33 -7.22 -7.30
N LEU A 236 8.40 -6.42 -8.35
CA LEU A 236 7.60 -5.21 -8.49
C LEU A 236 6.31 -5.53 -9.25
N TYR A 237 5.19 -5.06 -8.74
CA TYR A 237 3.87 -5.17 -9.37
C TYR A 237 3.33 -3.77 -9.68
N PRO A 238 3.74 -3.18 -10.81
CA PRO A 238 3.23 -1.86 -11.21
C PRO A 238 1.74 -1.94 -11.55
N ASP A 239 1.01 -0.85 -11.28
CA ASP A 239 -0.34 -0.66 -11.79
C ASP A 239 -0.31 -0.60 -13.33
N ARG A 240 -1.42 -0.95 -13.99
CA ARG A 240 -1.52 -0.93 -15.46
C ARG A 240 -1.16 0.44 -16.02
N GLY A 241 -0.22 0.45 -16.98
CA GLY A 241 0.31 1.66 -17.61
C GLY A 241 1.52 2.28 -16.87
N MET A 242 1.93 1.71 -15.73
CA MET A 242 3.12 2.15 -14.99
C MET A 242 4.33 1.24 -15.21
N GLU A 243 4.20 0.18 -15.98
CA GLU A 243 5.21 -0.85 -16.16
C GLU A 243 6.54 -0.27 -16.67
N THR A 244 6.50 0.50 -17.77
CA THR A 244 7.70 1.13 -18.35
C THR A 244 8.35 2.13 -17.39
N ASN A 245 7.53 2.88 -16.61
CA ASN A 245 8.07 3.80 -15.61
C ASN A 245 8.84 3.08 -14.53
N TRP A 246 8.36 1.94 -14.07
CA TRP A 246 9.03 1.14 -13.05
C TRP A 246 10.23 0.37 -13.63
N GLU A 247 10.14 -0.16 -14.86
CA GLU A 247 11.25 -0.80 -15.57
C GLU A 247 12.48 0.10 -15.66
N ASN A 248 12.28 1.36 -16.02
CA ASN A 248 13.37 2.36 -16.14
C ASN A 248 14.10 2.63 -14.80
N LYS A 249 13.51 2.23 -13.68
CA LYS A 249 14.11 2.40 -12.34
C LYS A 249 14.88 1.18 -11.86
N VAL A 250 14.62 -0.01 -12.43
CA VAL A 250 15.11 -1.30 -11.90
C VAL A 250 16.63 -1.32 -11.78
N GLU A 251 17.34 -0.98 -12.84
CA GLU A 251 18.80 -1.03 -12.85
C GLU A 251 19.42 -0.14 -11.76
N PHE A 252 18.93 1.09 -11.64
CA PHE A 252 19.39 2.02 -10.60
C PHE A 252 19.06 1.49 -9.20
N LEU A 253 17.85 0.97 -8.98
CA LEU A 253 17.42 0.43 -7.69
C LEU A 253 18.21 -0.83 -7.31
N GLN A 254 18.54 -1.70 -8.27
CA GLN A 254 19.39 -2.86 -8.02
C GLN A 254 20.78 -2.45 -7.57
N LYS A 255 21.39 -1.46 -8.24
CA LYS A 255 22.71 -0.95 -7.90
C LYS A 255 22.73 -0.29 -6.51
N SER A 256 21.71 0.49 -6.18
CA SER A 256 21.65 1.26 -4.93
C SER A 256 21.28 0.42 -3.69
N THR A 257 20.51 -0.66 -3.88
CA THR A 257 20.01 -1.49 -2.77
C THR A 257 20.68 -2.85 -2.65
N GLY A 258 21.36 -3.33 -3.70
CA GLY A 258 21.88 -4.70 -3.80
C GLY A 258 20.77 -5.78 -3.98
N CYS A 259 19.50 -5.37 -4.15
CA CYS A 259 18.38 -6.28 -4.32
C CYS A 259 18.39 -6.93 -5.70
N LYS A 260 17.93 -8.18 -5.78
CA LYS A 260 17.59 -8.84 -7.04
C LYS A 260 16.15 -8.49 -7.40
N ILE A 261 15.95 -7.52 -8.31
CA ILE A 261 14.64 -6.99 -8.65
C ILE A 261 14.13 -7.58 -9.96
N LYS A 262 12.89 -8.09 -9.95
CA LYS A 262 12.13 -8.49 -11.14
C LYS A 262 10.86 -7.66 -11.23
N ILE A 263 10.32 -7.51 -12.45
CA ILE A 263 9.01 -6.90 -12.67
C ILE A 263 8.01 -7.98 -13.10
N SER A 264 6.83 -7.93 -12.50
CA SER A 264 5.70 -8.76 -12.89
C SER A 264 5.04 -8.16 -14.14
N ASN A 265 4.83 -9.00 -15.15
CA ASN A 265 4.11 -8.64 -16.38
C ASN A 265 2.64 -9.09 -16.37
N ILE A 266 2.11 -9.44 -15.18
CA ILE A 266 0.77 -10.02 -15.06
C ILE A 266 -0.32 -9.10 -15.62
N LEU A 267 -0.20 -7.79 -15.40
CA LEU A 267 -1.18 -6.79 -15.87
C LEU A 267 -0.95 -6.37 -17.34
N ARG A 268 0.24 -6.63 -17.89
CA ARG A 268 0.56 -6.34 -19.29
C ARG A 268 -0.08 -7.36 -20.25
N ASN A 269 -0.44 -8.54 -19.76
CA ASN A 269 -0.95 -9.62 -20.57
C ASN A 269 -2.39 -9.32 -21.04
N LYS A 270 -2.58 -9.10 -22.34
CA LYS A 270 -3.86 -8.72 -22.96
C LYS A 270 -5.00 -9.75 -22.80
N LEU A 271 -4.67 -11.00 -22.41
CA LEU A 271 -5.66 -12.07 -22.15
C LEU A 271 -6.45 -11.86 -20.86
N ILE A 272 -5.99 -10.96 -19.97
CA ILE A 272 -6.72 -10.57 -18.77
C ILE A 272 -7.52 -9.33 -19.17
N ALA A 273 -8.72 -9.56 -19.71
CA ALA A 273 -9.64 -8.51 -20.15
C ALA A 273 -10.34 -7.89 -18.94
N ILE A 274 -9.61 -7.08 -18.19
CA ILE A 274 -10.22 -6.13 -17.27
C ILE A 274 -10.22 -4.79 -17.98
N THR A 275 -11.38 -4.16 -18.05
CA THR A 275 -11.60 -2.93 -18.82
C THR A 275 -11.34 -1.72 -17.95
N GLY A 276 -10.22 -1.02 -18.13
CA GLY A 276 -9.94 0.27 -17.49
C GLY A 276 -8.45 0.64 -17.42
N SER A 277 -8.15 1.91 -17.32
CA SER A 277 -6.82 2.42 -17.00
C SER A 277 -6.65 2.54 -15.48
N GLY A 278 -5.50 2.09 -14.93
CA GLY A 278 -5.18 2.20 -13.51
C GLY A 278 -5.64 1.03 -12.66
N GLU A 279 -5.92 -0.13 -13.30
CA GLU A 279 -6.15 -1.40 -12.61
C GLU A 279 -4.87 -1.91 -11.97
N ASP A 280 -5.01 -2.54 -10.83
CA ASP A 280 -3.92 -3.14 -10.09
C ASP A 280 -4.14 -4.66 -9.89
N ILE A 281 -3.15 -5.33 -9.31
CA ILE A 281 -3.23 -6.77 -9.07
C ILE A 281 -4.35 -7.14 -8.09
N ALA A 282 -4.77 -6.24 -7.18
CA ALA A 282 -5.87 -6.50 -6.26
C ALA A 282 -7.20 -6.57 -6.99
N ASP A 283 -7.38 -5.80 -8.06
CA ASP A 283 -8.60 -5.85 -8.88
C ASP A 283 -8.73 -7.24 -9.52
N LEU A 284 -7.62 -7.79 -10.06
CA LEU A 284 -7.58 -9.17 -10.58
C LEU A 284 -7.93 -10.21 -9.52
N ILE A 285 -7.37 -10.07 -8.32
CA ILE A 285 -7.61 -10.99 -7.21
C ILE A 285 -9.09 -10.95 -6.82
N LEU A 286 -9.65 -9.76 -6.57
CA LEU A 286 -11.05 -9.62 -6.14
C LEU A 286 -12.04 -10.08 -7.20
N GLU A 287 -11.72 -9.87 -8.49
CA GLU A 287 -12.54 -10.38 -9.59
C GLU A 287 -12.51 -11.92 -9.68
N SER A 288 -11.38 -12.53 -9.35
CA SER A 288 -11.24 -13.99 -9.32
C SER A 288 -11.95 -14.65 -8.13
N ILE A 289 -12.18 -13.88 -7.03
CA ILE A 289 -12.84 -14.35 -5.82
C ILE A 289 -14.24 -13.75 -5.78
N LYS A 290 -15.29 -14.55 -6.00
CA LYS A 290 -16.67 -14.05 -5.84
C LYS A 290 -16.92 -13.73 -4.36
N PRO A 291 -17.61 -12.62 -4.05
CA PRO A 291 -18.05 -12.34 -2.69
C PRO A 291 -18.84 -13.53 -2.14
N THR A 292 -18.56 -13.92 -0.91
CA THR A 292 -19.38 -14.90 -0.20
C THR A 292 -20.76 -14.29 -0.05
N THR A 293 -21.73 -14.71 -0.89
CA THR A 293 -23.10 -14.24 -0.84
C THR A 293 -23.79 -14.82 0.38
N LYS A 294 -23.98 -14.05 1.39
CA LYS A 294 -25.09 -13.76 2.29
C LYS A 294 -24.53 -13.18 3.60
N PRO A 295 -25.05 -12.04 4.08
CA PRO A 295 -24.92 -11.72 5.48
C PRO A 295 -25.70 -12.81 6.24
N GLU A 296 -25.02 -13.53 7.11
CA GLU A 296 -25.72 -14.34 8.13
C GLU A 296 -26.60 -13.37 8.90
N LYS A 297 -27.92 -13.53 8.74
CA LYS A 297 -28.90 -12.94 9.64
C LYS A 297 -28.52 -13.43 11.03
N SER A 298 -28.25 -12.50 11.92
CA SER A 298 -28.20 -12.74 13.35
C SER A 298 -29.52 -13.36 13.76
N THR A 299 -29.58 -14.67 13.85
CA THR A 299 -30.58 -15.36 14.65
C THR A 299 -30.21 -15.12 16.09
N GLU A 300 -31.02 -14.35 16.78
CA GLU A 300 -31.08 -14.32 18.24
C GLU A 300 -31.21 -15.76 18.73
N PHE A 301 -30.19 -16.19 19.46
CA PHE A 301 -30.27 -17.42 20.22
C PHE A 301 -31.03 -17.13 21.52
N GLU A 302 -32.28 -17.57 21.57
CA GLU A 302 -32.95 -17.87 22.83
C GLU A 302 -32.23 -19.08 23.47
N GLU A 303 -31.81 -18.90 24.70
CA GLU A 303 -31.31 -19.98 25.55
C GLU A 303 -32.50 -20.90 25.96
N PRO A 304 -32.31 -22.20 25.97
CA PRO A 304 -33.00 -23.08 26.90
C PRO A 304 -32.04 -23.66 27.96
N VAL A 305 -32.52 -23.55 29.17
CA VAL A 305 -31.95 -24.01 30.43
C VAL A 305 -32.08 -25.54 30.56
N THR A 306 -30.99 -26.16 31.15
CA THR A 306 -30.87 -27.41 31.93
C THR A 306 -31.23 -28.74 31.23
N SER A 307 -30.47 -29.77 31.31
CA SER A 307 -30.00 -30.57 32.44
C SER A 307 -29.26 -31.84 31.97
N THR A 308 -28.20 -32.20 32.71
CA THR A 308 -27.71 -33.51 33.18
C THR A 308 -27.44 -34.70 32.25
N GLU A 309 -26.22 -35.21 32.46
CA GLU A 309 -25.71 -36.58 32.63
C GLU A 309 -25.01 -37.32 31.47
N LYS A 310 -23.72 -37.53 31.75
CA LYS A 310 -22.83 -38.66 31.54
C LYS A 310 -23.09 -39.68 30.42
N SER A 311 -22.10 -39.85 29.56
CA SER A 311 -21.37 -41.15 29.45
C SER A 311 -20.13 -41.01 28.55
N THR A 312 -19.06 -41.57 29.05
CA THR A 312 -17.76 -41.85 28.42
C THR A 312 -17.92 -42.86 27.30
N GLU A 313 -17.36 -42.56 26.13
CA GLU A 313 -16.79 -43.59 25.25
C GLU A 313 -15.76 -43.00 24.32
N SER A 314 -14.59 -43.60 24.34
CA SER A 314 -13.43 -43.34 23.48
C SER A 314 -13.67 -43.84 22.07
N MET A 315 -13.53 -42.97 21.06
CA MET A 315 -13.30 -43.43 19.68
C MET A 315 -12.35 -42.52 18.90
N SER A 316 -11.33 -43.18 18.46
CA SER A 316 -10.25 -42.93 17.50
C SER A 316 -10.44 -41.77 16.54
N VAL A 317 -9.47 -40.85 16.58
CA VAL A 317 -9.21 -39.82 15.58
C VAL A 317 -8.33 -40.39 14.45
N PRO A 318 -8.84 -40.63 13.23
CA PRO A 318 -8.02 -40.38 12.05
C PRO A 318 -8.72 -39.86 10.79
N ASN A 319 -9.96 -39.41 10.81
CA ASN A 319 -10.66 -39.13 9.55
C ASN A 319 -10.89 -37.62 9.18
N ILE A 320 -10.65 -36.69 10.11
CA ILE A 320 -10.96 -35.26 9.89
C ILE A 320 -9.91 -34.60 8.99
N LYS A 321 -8.63 -34.95 9.12
CA LYS A 321 -7.55 -34.33 8.32
C LYS A 321 -7.61 -34.67 6.83
N LYS A 322 -8.09 -35.86 6.47
CA LYS A 322 -8.16 -36.29 5.07
C LYS A 322 -9.35 -35.67 4.33
N GLN A 323 -10.45 -35.44 5.03
CA GLN A 323 -11.64 -34.77 4.48
C GLN A 323 -11.41 -33.29 4.27
N GLU A 324 -10.72 -32.58 5.18
CA GLU A 324 -10.39 -31.15 4.98
C GLU A 324 -9.40 -30.92 3.84
N MET A 325 -8.43 -31.80 3.63
CA MET A 325 -7.49 -31.73 2.49
C MET A 325 -8.17 -31.97 1.14
N VAL A 326 -9.08 -32.93 1.07
CA VAL A 326 -9.87 -33.21 -0.15
C VAL A 326 -10.80 -32.05 -0.45
N GLN A 327 -11.42 -31.47 0.56
CA GLN A 327 -12.33 -30.32 0.41
C GLN A 327 -11.61 -29.04 -0.07
N GLN A 328 -10.37 -28.79 0.36
CA GLN A 328 -9.58 -27.65 -0.12
C GLN A 328 -9.15 -27.82 -1.58
N SER A 329 -8.73 -29.02 -2.00
CA SER A 329 -8.41 -29.34 -3.39
C SER A 329 -9.65 -29.24 -4.31
N GLU A 330 -10.80 -29.67 -3.86
CA GLU A 330 -12.05 -29.56 -4.61
C GLU A 330 -12.54 -28.12 -4.71
N ASN A 331 -12.40 -27.31 -3.68
CA ASN A 331 -12.70 -25.88 -3.71
C ASN A 331 -11.80 -25.14 -4.72
N LEU A 332 -10.53 -25.45 -4.77
CA LEU A 332 -9.60 -24.87 -5.73
C LEU A 332 -9.94 -25.28 -7.17
N LYS A 333 -10.22 -26.57 -7.42
CA LYS A 333 -10.68 -27.06 -8.72
C LYS A 333 -12.00 -26.40 -9.15
N HIS A 334 -12.91 -26.21 -8.21
CA HIS A 334 -14.18 -25.53 -8.45
C HIS A 334 -14.00 -24.04 -8.79
N LEU A 335 -13.07 -23.35 -8.11
CA LEU A 335 -12.70 -21.96 -8.41
C LEU A 335 -12.09 -21.84 -9.81
N ILE A 336 -11.16 -22.73 -10.16
CA ILE A 336 -10.52 -22.78 -11.50
C ILE A 336 -11.56 -23.03 -12.58
N LYS A 337 -12.49 -23.98 -12.35
CA LYS A 337 -13.58 -24.28 -13.29
C LYS A 337 -14.54 -23.10 -13.51
N LYS A 338 -14.80 -22.31 -12.45
CA LYS A 338 -15.63 -21.10 -12.54
C LYS A 338 -14.93 -19.90 -13.16
N ASN A 339 -13.64 -19.79 -12.99
CA ASN A 339 -12.85 -18.70 -13.54
C ASN A 339 -11.44 -19.19 -13.93
N PRO A 340 -11.19 -19.48 -15.22
CA PRO A 340 -9.88 -19.94 -15.69
C PRO A 340 -8.72 -19.01 -15.36
N ASN A 341 -8.99 -17.71 -15.10
CA ASN A 341 -7.96 -16.75 -14.68
C ASN A 341 -7.37 -17.08 -13.31
N VAL A 342 -8.07 -17.84 -12.46
CA VAL A 342 -7.54 -18.33 -11.18
C VAL A 342 -6.34 -19.26 -11.42
N ALA A 343 -6.42 -20.16 -12.38
CA ALA A 343 -5.31 -21.04 -12.75
C ALA A 343 -4.11 -20.22 -13.26
N LEU A 344 -4.36 -19.20 -14.07
CA LEU A 344 -3.33 -18.30 -14.58
C LEU A 344 -2.67 -17.49 -13.46
N LEU A 345 -3.44 -17.03 -12.47
CA LEU A 345 -2.91 -16.34 -11.28
C LEU A 345 -2.05 -17.26 -10.43
N ILE A 346 -2.48 -18.52 -10.24
CA ILE A 346 -1.73 -19.53 -9.48
C ILE A 346 -0.40 -19.80 -10.17
N ASP A 347 -0.41 -20.06 -11.48
CA ASP A 347 0.80 -20.32 -12.26
C ASP A 347 1.76 -19.12 -12.27
N LYS A 348 1.26 -17.94 -12.60
CA LYS A 348 2.09 -16.72 -12.71
C LYS A 348 2.59 -16.15 -11.39
N LEU A 349 1.85 -16.33 -10.32
CA LEU A 349 2.28 -15.96 -8.97
C LEU A 349 3.09 -17.08 -8.33
N GLY A 350 3.23 -18.24 -8.99
CA GLY A 350 3.87 -19.42 -8.44
C GLY A 350 3.21 -19.83 -7.13
N LEU A 351 1.87 -19.82 -7.08
CA LEU A 351 1.12 -20.20 -5.90
C LEU A 351 1.07 -21.72 -5.84
N GLU A 352 1.58 -22.30 -4.76
CA GLU A 352 1.42 -23.71 -4.45
C GLU A 352 0.32 -23.86 -3.40
N GLU A 353 -0.46 -24.94 -3.47
CA GLU A 353 -1.44 -25.27 -2.46
C GLU A 353 -0.70 -25.55 -1.13
N THR A 354 -0.75 -24.60 -0.19
CA THR A 354 -0.08 -24.77 1.10
C THR A 354 -0.90 -25.66 2.00
N GLN A 355 -0.35 -26.83 2.34
CA GLN A 355 -0.83 -27.60 3.49
C GLN A 355 -0.58 -26.74 4.75
N ARG A 356 -1.64 -26.31 5.43
CA ARG A 356 -1.51 -25.74 6.77
C ARG A 356 -1.09 -26.86 7.73
N THR A 357 0.16 -26.92 8.08
CA THR A 357 0.57 -27.58 9.33
C THR A 357 0.09 -26.68 10.45
N SER A 358 -0.94 -27.14 11.16
CA SER A 358 -1.35 -26.59 12.45
C SER A 358 -0.20 -26.80 13.45
N VAL A 359 0.37 -25.71 13.94
CA VAL A 359 1.10 -25.65 15.21
C VAL A 359 0.20 -24.94 16.20
#